data_9ec1f8d1d9dc4b851d75230037a51c8d
#
_entry.id   9ec1f8d1d9dc4b851d75230037a51c8d
#
_cell.length_a   1.000
_cell.length_b   1.000
_cell.length_c   1.000
_cell.angle_alpha   90.00
_cell.angle_beta   90.00
_cell.angle_gamma   90.00
#
_symmetry.space_group_name_H-M   'P 1'
#
loop_
_entity.id
_entity.type
_entity.pdbx_description
1 polymer ?
#
loop_
_entity_poly.entity_id
_entity_poly.type
_entity_poly.pdbx_seq_one_letter_code
_entity_poly.pdbx_strand_id
1 'polypeptide(L)'
;MKKFFCFMIAALLTLTLPICGRAEALEETTTKPVTCVFNSALFDGKIKDCAYAGDGKLFVAADKLYLYNTTTASVLATTETPLRYFEAQAIDGGYVLSGMGDSGIMVYVYDNALALTKKIAVNELLTGDFVISETGIAASADGKKLAITAMNGLYLYDLEKEKLTTLLNLTKKAGTSTIQISMLNGLAFTHDNSRITFHGGGLTIPAKKGESSFSIYGSLALDGSDLKITKSSTYSIEEMQGRTNRLFFPQTFTKNNGTLLWLDRKTGDKNTLSFATKGEGRNGVYSSEQGNYAATAVLGKSLTIRIYDVASGKLIATKVIQNSNSTYFNRIPKIYLLDNAKTAVVLLGSSISEVNTLVSTFKFGD
;
A
#
# COMPACT_ATOMS: atom_id res chain seq x y z
N MET A 1 39.55 37.01 64.63
CA MET A 1 40.45 35.92 64.18
C MET A 1 39.70 34.60 64.25
N LYS A 2 39.18 34.15 63.17
CA LYS A 2 38.91 32.72 62.82
C LYS A 2 38.33 32.72 61.40
N LYS A 3 39.13 32.22 60.50
CA LYS A 3 38.80 32.06 59.10
C LYS A 3 37.91 30.82 58.96
N PHE A 4 36.67 30.98 58.40
CA PHE A 4 35.83 29.87 57.98
C PHE A 4 36.13 29.58 56.52
N PHE A 5 36.64 28.40 56.24
CA PHE A 5 36.73 27.83 54.90
C PHE A 5 35.39 27.23 54.55
N CYS A 6 34.72 27.79 53.55
CA CYS A 6 33.51 27.23 52.99
C CYS A 6 33.91 26.38 51.79
N PHE A 7 33.81 25.07 51.90
CA PHE A 7 33.93 24.13 50.77
C PHE A 7 32.66 24.17 49.99
N MET A 8 32.72 24.73 48.80
CA MET A 8 31.65 24.66 47.81
C MET A 8 31.83 23.36 47.02
N ILE A 9 30.98 22.37 47.28
CA ILE A 9 30.86 21.17 46.43
C ILE A 9 30.00 21.59 45.25
N ALA A 10 30.62 21.81 44.09
CA ALA A 10 29.92 21.96 42.83
C ALA A 10 29.45 20.57 42.37
N ALA A 11 28.17 20.28 42.61
CA ALA A 11 27.54 19.13 41.99
C ALA A 11 27.38 19.41 40.48
N LEU A 12 28.19 18.76 39.68
CA LEU A 12 28.04 18.74 38.22
C LEU A 12 26.80 17.89 37.92
N LEU A 13 25.66 18.55 37.77
CA LEU A 13 24.51 17.96 37.11
C LEU A 13 24.82 17.90 35.62
N THR A 14 25.29 16.77 35.12
CA THR A 14 25.31 16.46 33.71
C THR A 14 23.86 16.23 33.26
N LEU A 15 23.22 17.27 32.82
CA LEU A 15 22.02 17.16 31.99
C LEU A 15 22.44 16.45 30.69
N THR A 16 22.17 15.16 30.63
CA THR A 16 22.13 14.46 29.32
C THR A 16 20.89 14.96 28.57
N LEU A 17 21.07 16.06 27.87
CA LEU A 17 20.13 16.41 26.80
C LEU A 17 20.16 15.25 25.80
N PRO A 18 18.98 14.76 25.36
CA PRO A 18 18.97 13.84 24.23
C PRO A 18 19.62 14.58 23.08
N ILE A 19 20.77 14.08 22.64
CA ILE A 19 21.41 14.51 21.41
C ILE A 19 20.41 14.22 20.31
N CYS A 20 19.67 15.25 19.93
CA CYS A 20 18.92 15.25 18.69
C CYS A 20 19.96 14.99 17.60
N GLY A 21 20.01 13.76 17.13
CA GLY A 21 20.97 13.33 16.13
C GLY A 21 20.89 14.33 14.98
N ARG A 22 21.94 15.13 14.84
CA ARG A 22 22.18 15.92 13.65
C ARG A 22 22.13 14.92 12.52
N ALA A 23 21.12 15.03 11.64
CA ALA A 23 21.09 14.26 10.42
C ALA A 23 22.43 14.54 9.73
N GLU A 24 23.36 13.58 9.79
CA GLU A 24 24.52 13.59 8.92
C GLU A 24 23.95 13.71 7.51
N ALA A 25 24.42 14.73 6.78
CA ALA A 25 24.11 14.85 5.37
C ALA A 25 24.61 13.56 4.72
N LEU A 26 23.68 12.64 4.48
CA LEU A 26 23.97 11.41 3.76
C LEU A 26 24.52 11.83 2.41
N GLU A 27 25.76 11.46 2.14
CA GLU A 27 26.34 11.64 0.82
C GLU A 27 25.38 11.05 -0.19
N GLU A 28 24.89 11.92 -1.06
CA GLU A 28 24.06 11.53 -2.19
C GLU A 28 24.94 10.66 -3.09
N THR A 29 24.83 9.35 -2.94
CA THR A 29 25.48 8.43 -3.89
C THR A 29 24.82 8.69 -5.23
N THR A 30 25.45 9.53 -6.06
CA THR A 30 25.00 9.82 -7.42
C THR A 30 25.14 8.54 -8.25
N THR A 31 24.10 7.71 -8.19
CA THR A 31 23.99 6.61 -9.13
C THR A 31 23.82 7.20 -10.52
N LYS A 32 24.66 6.74 -11.48
CA LYS A 32 24.55 7.17 -12.87
C LYS A 32 23.10 7.04 -13.33
N PRO A 33 22.55 8.08 -14.01
CA PRO A 33 21.19 7.99 -14.55
C PRO A 33 21.07 6.77 -15.44
N VAL A 34 20.04 5.98 -15.24
CA VAL A 34 19.74 4.85 -16.12
C VAL A 34 18.89 5.37 -17.25
N THR A 35 19.38 5.27 -18.48
CA THR A 35 18.57 5.50 -19.67
C THR A 35 17.56 4.34 -19.75
N CYS A 36 16.29 4.66 -19.60
CA CYS A 36 15.23 3.68 -19.71
C CYS A 36 14.88 3.51 -21.19
N VAL A 37 14.97 2.29 -21.68
CA VAL A 37 14.45 1.95 -23.00
C VAL A 37 12.96 1.65 -22.82
N PHE A 38 12.12 2.42 -23.50
CA PHE A 38 10.68 2.18 -23.51
C PHE A 38 10.36 1.03 -24.46
N ASN A 39 9.73 0.00 -23.93
CA ASN A 39 9.21 -1.09 -24.74
C ASN A 39 7.71 -0.86 -24.94
N SER A 40 7.39 -0.03 -25.95
CA SER A 40 6.06 0.51 -26.18
C SER A 40 5.02 -0.45 -26.74
N ALA A 41 5.42 -1.66 -27.13
CA ALA A 41 4.57 -2.59 -27.88
C ALA A 41 4.21 -3.88 -27.11
N LEU A 42 4.47 -3.93 -25.79
CA LEU A 42 4.27 -5.18 -25.03
C LEU A 42 2.84 -5.42 -24.60
N PHE A 43 2.04 -4.36 -24.42
CA PHE A 43 0.69 -4.49 -23.86
C PHE A 43 -0.31 -3.73 -24.72
N ASP A 44 -1.39 -4.40 -25.09
CA ASP A 44 -2.51 -3.75 -25.76
C ASP A 44 -3.29 -2.88 -24.75
N GLY A 45 -3.55 -1.64 -25.11
CA GLY A 45 -4.33 -0.72 -24.31
C GLY A 45 -3.59 -0.12 -23.10
N LYS A 46 -4.37 0.59 -22.29
CA LYS A 46 -3.88 1.25 -21.06
C LYS A 46 -3.75 0.24 -19.93
N ILE A 47 -2.60 0.26 -19.26
CA ILE A 47 -2.46 -0.49 -18.01
C ILE A 47 -3.39 0.11 -16.95
N LYS A 48 -4.33 -0.69 -16.50
CA LYS A 48 -5.33 -0.33 -15.49
C LYS A 48 -4.80 -0.67 -14.11
N ASP A 49 -4.22 -1.89 -13.98
CA ASP A 49 -3.56 -2.30 -12.75
C ASP A 49 -2.48 -3.36 -12.98
N CYS A 50 -1.69 -3.62 -11.94
CA CYS A 50 -0.63 -4.63 -11.94
C CYS A 50 -0.49 -5.26 -10.55
N ALA A 51 -0.05 -6.51 -10.54
CA ALA A 51 0.35 -7.20 -9.31
C ALA A 51 1.68 -7.92 -9.52
N TYR A 52 2.58 -7.84 -8.56
CA TYR A 52 3.87 -8.52 -8.61
C TYR A 52 3.82 -9.79 -7.76
N ALA A 53 4.12 -10.95 -8.38
CA ALA A 53 4.02 -12.24 -7.72
C ALA A 53 5.36 -12.80 -7.22
N GLY A 54 6.45 -12.05 -7.34
CA GLY A 54 7.80 -12.57 -7.09
C GLY A 54 8.43 -13.18 -8.35
N ASP A 55 9.66 -13.67 -8.22
CA ASP A 55 10.44 -14.36 -9.28
C ASP A 55 10.50 -13.64 -10.63
N GLY A 56 10.47 -12.30 -10.59
CA GLY A 56 10.50 -11.49 -11.81
C GLY A 56 9.18 -11.49 -12.59
N LYS A 57 8.09 -12.03 -12.05
CA LYS A 57 6.81 -12.10 -12.74
C LYS A 57 5.90 -10.95 -12.32
N LEU A 58 5.40 -10.21 -13.30
CA LEU A 58 4.43 -9.15 -13.14
C LEU A 58 3.15 -9.53 -13.87
N PHE A 59 2.04 -9.56 -13.14
CA PHE A 59 0.71 -9.62 -13.72
C PHE A 59 0.30 -8.21 -14.13
N VAL A 60 -0.04 -8.04 -15.40
CA VAL A 60 -0.44 -6.74 -15.96
C VAL A 60 -1.87 -6.86 -16.50
N ALA A 61 -2.73 -6.00 -16.01
CA ALA A 61 -4.09 -5.91 -16.44
C ALA A 61 -4.31 -4.62 -17.27
N ALA A 62 -4.55 -4.81 -18.56
CA ALA A 62 -4.80 -3.78 -19.56
C ALA A 62 -6.08 -4.11 -20.32
N ASP A 63 -6.14 -3.95 -21.63
CA ASP A 63 -7.27 -4.45 -22.43
C ASP A 63 -7.25 -5.99 -22.53
N LYS A 64 -6.09 -6.58 -22.33
CA LYS A 64 -5.91 -7.99 -22.02
C LYS A 64 -5.16 -8.17 -20.70
N LEU A 65 -5.11 -9.39 -20.20
CA LEU A 65 -4.29 -9.79 -19.07
C LEU A 65 -2.96 -10.37 -19.58
N TYR A 66 -1.88 -9.99 -18.96
CA TYR A 66 -0.52 -10.43 -19.32
C TYR A 66 0.22 -10.96 -18.11
N LEU A 67 0.99 -11.99 -18.31
CA LEU A 67 2.08 -12.37 -17.43
C LEU A 67 3.39 -11.92 -18.07
N TYR A 68 4.08 -11.00 -17.41
CA TYR A 68 5.30 -10.38 -17.91
C TYR A 68 6.49 -10.76 -17.05
N ASN A 69 7.60 -11.15 -17.70
CA ASN A 69 8.87 -11.39 -17.02
C ASN A 69 9.69 -10.09 -17.03
N THR A 70 9.92 -9.53 -15.84
CA THR A 70 10.67 -8.27 -15.68
C THR A 70 12.17 -8.45 -15.90
N THR A 71 12.69 -9.67 -15.79
CA THR A 71 14.11 -9.97 -15.99
C THR A 71 14.47 -10.11 -17.48
N THR A 72 13.64 -10.84 -18.21
CA THR A 72 13.84 -11.08 -19.66
C THR A 72 13.13 -10.03 -20.52
N ALA A 73 12.35 -9.14 -19.93
CA ALA A 73 11.53 -8.13 -20.60
C ALA A 73 10.61 -8.73 -21.70
N SER A 74 9.95 -9.84 -21.37
CA SER A 74 9.09 -10.57 -22.31
C SER A 74 7.75 -10.94 -21.74
N VAL A 75 6.72 -11.00 -22.58
CA VAL A 75 5.40 -11.54 -22.24
C VAL A 75 5.51 -13.06 -22.22
N LEU A 76 5.13 -13.68 -21.10
CA LEU A 76 5.11 -15.13 -20.89
C LEU A 76 3.78 -15.75 -21.30
N ALA A 77 2.67 -15.06 -21.00
CA ALA A 77 1.32 -15.51 -21.31
C ALA A 77 0.39 -14.30 -21.46
N THR A 78 -0.72 -14.48 -22.16
CA THR A 78 -1.79 -13.50 -22.29
C THR A 78 -3.14 -14.18 -22.36
N THR A 79 -4.18 -13.51 -21.84
CA THR A 79 -5.58 -13.94 -21.94
C THR A 79 -6.51 -12.73 -22.02
N GLU A 80 -7.73 -12.91 -22.44
CA GLU A 80 -8.71 -11.83 -22.50
C GLU A 80 -9.13 -11.37 -21.12
N THR A 81 -9.41 -10.08 -20.93
CA THR A 81 -9.96 -9.56 -19.69
C THR A 81 -11.49 -9.56 -19.72
N PRO A 82 -12.15 -10.11 -18.71
CA PRO A 82 -13.60 -10.10 -18.61
C PRO A 82 -14.17 -8.85 -17.92
N LEU A 83 -13.32 -7.89 -17.51
CA LEU A 83 -13.71 -6.76 -16.67
C LEU A 83 -13.39 -5.42 -17.32
N ARG A 84 -14.17 -4.39 -16.95
CA ARG A 84 -13.98 -3.00 -17.43
C ARG A 84 -13.14 -2.17 -16.48
N TYR A 85 -13.43 -2.24 -15.18
CA TYR A 85 -12.70 -1.60 -14.09
C TYR A 85 -12.30 -2.68 -13.13
N PHE A 86 -11.05 -2.68 -12.68
CA PHE A 86 -10.56 -3.77 -11.85
C PHE A 86 -9.30 -3.41 -11.07
N GLU A 87 -9.08 -4.16 -10.01
CA GLU A 87 -7.86 -4.25 -9.24
C GLU A 87 -7.24 -5.64 -9.36
N ALA A 88 -5.93 -5.68 -9.44
CA ALA A 88 -5.14 -6.89 -9.53
C ALA A 88 -4.39 -7.14 -8.22
N GLN A 89 -4.42 -8.37 -7.74
CA GLN A 89 -3.71 -8.80 -6.55
C GLN A 89 -2.97 -10.10 -6.84
N ALA A 90 -1.72 -10.18 -6.40
CA ALA A 90 -0.98 -11.44 -6.44
C ALA A 90 -1.34 -12.29 -5.21
N ILE A 91 -1.40 -13.60 -5.39
CA ILE A 91 -1.60 -14.61 -4.35
C ILE A 91 -0.55 -15.70 -4.50
N ASP A 92 -0.39 -16.54 -3.49
CA ASP A 92 0.46 -17.72 -3.62
C ASP A 92 -0.14 -18.64 -4.69
N GLY A 93 0.64 -18.90 -5.73
CA GLY A 93 0.22 -19.76 -6.84
C GLY A 93 -0.65 -19.09 -7.91
N GLY A 94 -0.82 -17.76 -7.90
CA GLY A 94 -1.61 -17.11 -8.94
C GLY A 94 -1.95 -15.63 -8.71
N TYR A 95 -3.11 -15.23 -9.25
CA TYR A 95 -3.56 -13.84 -9.26
C TYR A 95 -5.06 -13.75 -9.06
N VAL A 96 -5.49 -12.69 -8.42
CA VAL A 96 -6.90 -12.32 -8.28
C VAL A 96 -7.14 -11.01 -9.02
N LEU A 97 -8.18 -11.00 -9.84
CA LEU A 97 -8.69 -9.81 -10.50
C LEU A 97 -10.11 -9.56 -10.00
N SER A 98 -10.35 -8.42 -9.37
CA SER A 98 -11.66 -8.01 -8.90
C SER A 98 -12.10 -6.74 -9.61
N GLY A 99 -13.39 -6.63 -9.95
CA GLY A 99 -13.85 -5.43 -10.62
C GLY A 99 -15.26 -5.52 -11.19
N MET A 100 -15.63 -4.53 -11.96
CA MET A 100 -16.96 -4.42 -12.58
C MET A 100 -17.02 -5.24 -13.86
N GLY A 101 -17.86 -6.27 -13.85
CA GLY A 101 -18.28 -7.03 -15.02
C GLY A 101 -19.69 -6.66 -15.49
N ASP A 102 -20.23 -7.43 -16.44
CA ASP A 102 -21.57 -7.18 -16.97
C ASP A 102 -22.68 -7.45 -15.94
N SER A 103 -22.45 -8.36 -14.99
CA SER A 103 -23.40 -8.76 -13.94
C SER A 103 -23.12 -8.09 -12.58
N GLY A 104 -22.31 -7.02 -12.53
CA GLY A 104 -21.90 -6.36 -11.28
C GLY A 104 -20.47 -6.70 -10.90
N ILE A 105 -20.17 -6.65 -9.60
CA ILE A 105 -18.82 -6.91 -9.10
C ILE A 105 -18.50 -8.41 -9.19
N MET A 106 -17.38 -8.70 -9.85
CA MET A 106 -16.90 -10.03 -10.13
C MET A 106 -15.49 -10.21 -9.57
N VAL A 107 -15.15 -11.43 -9.17
CA VAL A 107 -13.79 -11.84 -8.85
C VAL A 107 -13.40 -13.03 -9.73
N TYR A 108 -12.23 -12.94 -10.32
CA TYR A 108 -11.61 -13.98 -11.13
C TYR A 108 -10.29 -14.39 -10.49
N VAL A 109 -10.10 -15.69 -10.30
CA VAL A 109 -8.86 -16.26 -9.76
C VAL A 109 -8.15 -16.99 -10.89
N TYR A 110 -6.90 -16.63 -11.12
CA TYR A 110 -6.02 -17.22 -12.13
C TYR A 110 -4.86 -17.91 -11.46
N ASP A 111 -4.38 -19.00 -12.07
CA ASP A 111 -3.14 -19.65 -11.68
C ASP A 111 -1.89 -18.90 -12.22
N ASN A 112 -0.71 -19.41 -11.93
CA ASN A 112 0.58 -18.85 -12.39
C ASN A 112 0.79 -18.90 -13.92
N ALA A 113 -0.06 -19.58 -14.66
CA ALA A 113 -0.06 -19.67 -16.12
C ALA A 113 -1.16 -18.81 -16.76
N LEU A 114 -1.90 -18.02 -15.98
CA LEU A 114 -3.10 -17.27 -16.37
C LEU A 114 -4.29 -18.15 -16.79
N ALA A 115 -4.35 -19.41 -16.38
CA ALA A 115 -5.56 -20.19 -16.54
C ALA A 115 -6.58 -19.77 -15.46
N LEU A 116 -7.82 -19.54 -15.88
CA LEU A 116 -8.90 -19.20 -14.97
C LEU A 116 -9.26 -20.42 -14.12
N THR A 117 -9.14 -20.30 -12.80
CA THR A 117 -9.44 -21.36 -11.84
C THR A 117 -10.77 -21.16 -11.13
N LYS A 118 -11.17 -19.91 -10.90
CA LYS A 118 -12.45 -19.60 -10.23
C LYS A 118 -13.03 -18.27 -10.72
N LYS A 119 -14.37 -18.24 -10.79
CA LYS A 119 -15.18 -17.06 -11.10
C LYS A 119 -16.25 -16.89 -10.04
N ILE A 120 -16.40 -15.68 -9.48
CA ILE A 120 -17.31 -15.42 -8.37
C ILE A 120 -18.10 -14.14 -8.69
N ALA A 121 -19.42 -14.26 -8.68
CA ALA A 121 -20.34 -13.12 -8.75
C ALA A 121 -20.57 -12.61 -7.32
N VAL A 122 -19.88 -11.55 -6.92
CA VAL A 122 -19.86 -11.09 -5.53
C VAL A 122 -21.22 -10.63 -5.05
N ASN A 123 -21.98 -9.98 -5.93
CA ASN A 123 -23.32 -9.50 -5.59
C ASN A 123 -24.31 -10.64 -5.31
N GLU A 124 -24.09 -11.83 -5.89
CA GLU A 124 -24.92 -13.00 -5.62
C GLU A 124 -24.67 -13.62 -4.24
N LEU A 125 -23.47 -13.37 -3.68
CA LEU A 125 -23.12 -13.82 -2.32
C LEU A 125 -23.75 -12.94 -1.24
N LEU A 126 -24.02 -11.66 -1.54
CA LEU A 126 -24.43 -10.66 -0.57
C LEU A 126 -25.94 -10.47 -0.63
N THR A 127 -26.70 -11.30 0.09
CA THR A 127 -28.15 -11.20 0.13
C THR A 127 -28.61 -9.89 0.75
N GLY A 128 -29.17 -8.97 -0.04
CA GLY A 128 -29.68 -7.68 0.41
C GLY A 128 -28.62 -6.64 0.74
N ASP A 129 -27.38 -6.89 0.37
CA ASP A 129 -26.25 -5.96 0.49
C ASP A 129 -25.51 -5.85 -0.84
N PHE A 130 -24.65 -4.85 -1.03
CA PHE A 130 -23.87 -4.69 -2.23
C PHE A 130 -22.52 -4.02 -2.00
N VAL A 131 -21.55 -4.38 -2.83
CA VAL A 131 -20.21 -3.79 -2.84
C VAL A 131 -20.27 -2.39 -3.42
N ILE A 132 -19.61 -1.43 -2.76
CA ILE A 132 -19.62 -0.01 -3.16
C ILE A 132 -18.64 0.24 -4.30
N SER A 133 -17.48 -0.43 -4.27
CA SER A 133 -16.42 -0.28 -5.26
C SER A 133 -15.56 -1.54 -5.33
N GLU A 134 -14.78 -1.67 -6.41
CA GLU A 134 -13.80 -2.74 -6.61
C GLU A 134 -12.73 -2.78 -5.51
N THR A 135 -12.35 -1.62 -4.94
CA THR A 135 -11.39 -1.51 -3.83
C THR A 135 -11.90 -2.13 -2.52
N GLY A 136 -13.17 -2.46 -2.48
CA GLY A 136 -13.79 -3.16 -1.36
C GLY A 136 -13.53 -4.65 -1.31
N ILE A 137 -12.61 -5.19 -2.12
CA ILE A 137 -12.28 -6.62 -2.18
C ILE A 137 -10.78 -6.82 -1.99
N ALA A 138 -10.42 -7.69 -1.05
CA ALA A 138 -9.03 -8.11 -0.85
C ALA A 138 -8.93 -9.63 -0.80
N ALA A 139 -7.89 -10.18 -1.42
CA ALA A 139 -7.55 -11.59 -1.34
C ALA A 139 -6.50 -11.85 -0.25
N SER A 140 -6.62 -12.97 0.47
CA SER A 140 -5.55 -13.45 1.35
C SER A 140 -4.34 -13.90 0.53
N ALA A 141 -3.14 -13.85 1.12
CA ALA A 141 -1.90 -14.21 0.44
C ALA A 141 -1.92 -15.66 -0.10
N ASP A 142 -2.49 -16.57 0.66
CA ASP A 142 -2.64 -17.98 0.30
C ASP A 142 -3.74 -18.25 -0.74
N GLY A 143 -4.43 -17.20 -1.21
CA GLY A 143 -5.50 -17.32 -2.19
C GLY A 143 -6.75 -18.05 -1.72
N LYS A 144 -6.91 -18.29 -0.41
CA LYS A 144 -8.02 -19.10 0.12
C LYS A 144 -9.21 -18.29 0.59
N LYS A 145 -9.06 -16.99 0.81
CA LYS A 145 -10.10 -16.13 1.35
C LYS A 145 -10.19 -14.80 0.60
N LEU A 146 -11.41 -14.28 0.56
CA LEU A 146 -11.70 -12.91 0.13
C LEU A 146 -12.32 -12.15 1.30
N ALA A 147 -11.81 -10.97 1.60
CA ALA A 147 -12.49 -10.00 2.42
C ALA A 147 -13.27 -9.06 1.51
N ILE A 148 -14.51 -8.75 1.86
CA ILE A 148 -15.42 -7.99 1.04
C ILE A 148 -16.10 -6.91 1.89
N THR A 149 -15.93 -5.63 1.54
CA THR A 149 -16.74 -4.56 2.12
C THR A 149 -17.99 -4.33 1.28
N ALA A 150 -19.12 -4.21 1.96
CA ALA A 150 -20.38 -3.79 1.36
C ALA A 150 -21.01 -2.68 2.20
N MET A 151 -22.11 -2.10 1.74
CA MET A 151 -22.78 -0.99 2.46
C MET A 151 -23.07 -1.31 3.91
N ASN A 152 -23.52 -2.52 4.20
CA ASN A 152 -23.99 -2.91 5.53
C ASN A 152 -22.94 -3.71 6.32
N GLY A 153 -21.77 -4.01 5.76
CA GLY A 153 -20.84 -4.83 6.52
C GLY A 153 -19.49 -5.13 5.90
N LEU A 154 -18.75 -5.92 6.64
CA LEU A 154 -17.53 -6.57 6.24
C LEU A 154 -17.74 -8.08 6.30
N TYR A 155 -17.40 -8.74 5.21
CA TYR A 155 -17.62 -10.16 5.01
C TYR A 155 -16.30 -10.87 4.71
N LEU A 156 -16.23 -12.14 5.11
CA LEU A 156 -15.15 -13.05 4.74
C LEU A 156 -15.73 -14.20 3.95
N TYR A 157 -15.25 -14.42 2.74
CA TYR A 157 -15.62 -15.55 1.90
C TYR A 157 -14.47 -16.54 1.84
N ASP A 158 -14.74 -17.77 2.27
CA ASP A 158 -13.81 -18.90 2.18
C ASP A 158 -13.97 -19.54 0.79
N LEU A 159 -12.92 -19.47 -0.02
CA LEU A 159 -12.94 -19.94 -1.42
C LEU A 159 -12.96 -21.45 -1.55
N GLU A 160 -12.44 -22.19 -0.57
CA GLU A 160 -12.43 -23.66 -0.57
C GLU A 160 -13.79 -24.22 -0.12
N LYS A 161 -14.37 -23.60 0.94
CA LYS A 161 -15.64 -24.05 1.53
C LYS A 161 -16.86 -23.40 0.90
N GLU A 162 -16.64 -22.40 0.04
CA GLU A 162 -17.70 -21.58 -0.58
C GLU A 162 -18.66 -20.98 0.46
N LYS A 163 -18.08 -20.54 1.59
CA LYS A 163 -18.84 -20.04 2.73
C LYS A 163 -18.60 -18.58 2.97
N LEU A 164 -19.68 -17.79 3.01
CA LEU A 164 -19.66 -16.40 3.43
C LEU A 164 -19.90 -16.27 4.94
N THR A 165 -19.11 -15.45 5.62
CA THR A 165 -19.24 -15.14 7.05
C THR A 165 -19.27 -13.63 7.23
N THR A 166 -20.22 -13.12 7.98
CA THR A 166 -20.27 -11.70 8.36
C THR A 166 -19.29 -11.45 9.50
N LEU A 167 -18.29 -10.59 9.30
CA LEU A 167 -17.34 -10.20 10.34
C LEU A 167 -17.81 -8.95 11.10
N LEU A 168 -18.33 -7.95 10.38
CA LEU A 168 -18.90 -6.73 10.95
C LEU A 168 -20.26 -6.47 10.30
N ASN A 169 -21.25 -6.09 11.12
CA ASN A 169 -22.55 -5.64 10.64
C ASN A 169 -22.71 -4.17 11.01
N LEU A 170 -22.62 -3.27 10.02
CA LEU A 170 -22.66 -1.83 10.22
C LEU A 170 -24.05 -1.31 10.59
N THR A 171 -25.10 -2.05 10.27
CA THR A 171 -26.47 -1.70 10.67
C THR A 171 -26.69 -1.88 12.17
N LYS A 172 -25.86 -2.66 12.86
CA LYS A 172 -25.92 -2.97 14.29
C LYS A 172 -24.90 -2.19 15.13
N LYS A 173 -24.49 -1.00 14.70
CA LYS A 173 -23.52 -0.14 15.42
C LYS A 173 -22.17 -0.83 15.64
N ALA A 174 -21.55 -1.32 14.58
CA ALA A 174 -20.19 -1.84 14.63
C ALA A 174 -19.20 -0.74 15.05
N GLY A 175 -18.28 -1.06 15.96
CA GLY A 175 -17.29 -0.10 16.44
C GLY A 175 -16.74 -0.43 17.83
N THR A 176 -16.16 0.58 18.46
CA THR A 176 -15.69 0.55 19.84
C THR A 176 -16.68 1.27 20.77
N SER A 177 -16.34 1.40 22.06
CA SER A 177 -17.14 2.23 23.00
C SER A 177 -17.17 3.72 22.66
N THR A 178 -16.21 4.20 21.84
CA THR A 178 -16.04 5.63 21.55
C THR A 178 -16.18 5.98 20.06
N ILE A 179 -16.06 5.02 19.17
CA ILE A 179 -16.12 5.22 17.71
C ILE A 179 -17.07 4.19 17.10
N GLN A 180 -18.05 4.68 16.36
CA GLN A 180 -18.91 3.89 15.49
C GLN A 180 -18.36 3.95 14.06
N ILE A 181 -18.23 2.82 13.40
CA ILE A 181 -17.92 2.75 11.98
C ILE A 181 -19.16 3.17 11.19
N SER A 182 -19.04 4.17 10.32
CA SER A 182 -20.11 4.64 9.45
C SER A 182 -20.03 4.05 8.05
N MET A 183 -18.82 3.77 7.57
CA MET A 183 -18.55 3.16 6.26
C MET A 183 -17.16 2.54 6.23
N LEU A 184 -16.97 1.58 5.33
CA LEU A 184 -15.67 0.98 5.02
C LEU A 184 -15.38 1.22 3.53
N ASN A 185 -14.14 1.57 3.19
CA ASN A 185 -13.76 1.89 1.83
C ASN A 185 -12.77 0.86 1.27
N GLY A 186 -11.60 0.73 1.87
CA GLY A 186 -10.56 -0.17 1.36
C GLY A 186 -10.18 -1.24 2.37
N LEU A 187 -9.72 -2.37 1.84
CA LEU A 187 -9.34 -3.55 2.59
C LEU A 187 -7.93 -4.02 2.23
N ALA A 188 -7.29 -4.70 3.17
CA ALA A 188 -6.15 -5.55 2.91
C ALA A 188 -6.04 -6.65 3.98
N PHE A 189 -5.52 -7.82 3.63
CA PHE A 189 -5.02 -8.77 4.62
C PHE A 189 -3.65 -8.34 5.13
N THR A 190 -3.30 -8.72 6.35
CA THR A 190 -1.91 -8.70 6.80
C THR A 190 -1.10 -9.76 6.04
N HIS A 191 0.22 -9.58 5.97
CA HIS A 191 1.10 -10.51 5.25
C HIS A 191 0.99 -11.96 5.76
N ASP A 192 0.80 -12.14 7.07
CA ASP A 192 0.59 -13.43 7.72
C ASP A 192 -0.85 -13.97 7.62
N ASN A 193 -1.72 -13.30 6.89
CA ASN A 193 -3.15 -13.59 6.77
C ASN A 193 -3.91 -13.68 8.10
N SER A 194 -3.36 -13.17 9.21
CA SER A 194 -3.99 -13.29 10.54
C SER A 194 -5.10 -12.28 10.77
N ARG A 195 -5.08 -11.15 10.04
CA ARG A 195 -6.00 -10.04 10.24
C ARG A 195 -6.43 -9.42 8.91
N ILE A 196 -7.58 -8.78 8.95
CA ILE A 196 -8.04 -7.86 7.92
C ILE A 196 -7.84 -6.45 8.44
N THR A 197 -7.26 -5.59 7.64
CA THR A 197 -7.14 -4.16 7.89
C THR A 197 -8.08 -3.41 6.97
N PHE A 198 -8.60 -2.28 7.44
CA PHE A 198 -9.55 -1.47 6.68
C PHE A 198 -9.34 0.01 6.96
N HIS A 199 -9.80 0.85 6.05
CA HIS A 199 -10.01 2.26 6.28
C HIS A 199 -11.45 2.65 5.93
N GLY A 200 -11.91 3.80 6.42
CA GLY A 200 -13.28 4.23 6.20
C GLY A 200 -13.65 5.48 6.98
N GLY A 201 -14.93 5.64 7.21
CA GLY A 201 -15.51 6.71 8.01
C GLY A 201 -15.95 6.26 9.40
N GLY A 202 -15.85 7.15 10.38
CA GLY A 202 -16.29 6.93 11.73
C GLY A 202 -17.04 8.14 12.32
N LEU A 203 -17.85 7.88 13.34
CA LEU A 203 -18.55 8.87 14.16
C LEU A 203 -18.21 8.64 15.63
N THR A 204 -18.19 9.70 16.43
CA THR A 204 -17.99 9.54 17.88
C THR A 204 -19.22 8.92 18.56
N ILE A 205 -19.01 8.24 19.69
CA ILE A 205 -20.10 7.76 20.57
C ILE A 205 -20.00 8.46 21.91
N PRO A 206 -21.05 9.14 22.39
CA PRO A 206 -22.29 9.46 21.69
C PRO A 206 -22.08 10.44 20.52
N ALA A 207 -22.86 10.27 19.46
CA ALA A 207 -22.77 11.15 18.30
C ALA A 207 -23.06 12.60 18.67
N LYS A 208 -22.21 13.52 18.23
CA LYS A 208 -22.41 14.95 18.42
C LYS A 208 -23.33 15.49 17.33
N LYS A 209 -24.29 16.37 17.72
CA LYS A 209 -25.20 16.99 16.75
C LYS A 209 -24.41 17.74 15.68
N GLY A 210 -24.62 17.39 14.42
CA GLY A 210 -23.90 18.00 13.26
C GLY A 210 -22.46 17.54 13.07
N GLU A 211 -22.04 16.46 13.75
CA GLU A 211 -20.70 15.88 13.52
C GLU A 211 -20.62 15.26 12.14
N SER A 212 -19.58 15.63 11.39
CA SER A 212 -19.21 14.98 10.15
C SER A 212 -18.44 13.69 10.43
N SER A 213 -18.57 12.71 9.54
CA SER A 213 -17.72 11.52 9.57
C SER A 213 -16.25 11.92 9.47
N PHE A 214 -15.41 11.30 10.28
CA PHE A 214 -13.95 11.45 10.25
C PHE A 214 -13.29 10.17 9.73
N SER A 215 -12.10 10.28 9.15
CA SER A 215 -11.36 9.13 8.68
C SER A 215 -10.95 8.22 9.83
N ILE A 216 -11.13 6.93 9.64
CA ILE A 216 -10.68 5.86 10.53
C ILE A 216 -9.85 4.86 9.77
N TYR A 217 -8.96 4.18 10.47
CA TYR A 217 -8.38 2.92 10.07
C TYR A 217 -8.50 1.91 11.21
N GLY A 218 -8.52 0.65 10.85
CA GLY A 218 -8.68 -0.38 11.85
C GLY A 218 -8.23 -1.75 11.35
N SER A 219 -8.33 -2.70 12.24
CA SER A 219 -8.11 -4.11 11.93
C SER A 219 -8.95 -4.99 12.82
N LEU A 220 -9.22 -6.21 12.36
CA LEU A 220 -9.88 -7.26 13.14
C LEU A 220 -9.31 -8.62 12.78
N ALA A 221 -9.47 -9.58 13.67
CA ALA A 221 -9.14 -10.98 13.40
C ALA A 221 -10.12 -11.59 12.39
N LEU A 222 -9.75 -12.73 11.78
CA LEU A 222 -10.57 -13.38 10.74
C LEU A 222 -11.88 -14.01 11.26
N ASP A 223 -12.05 -14.08 12.55
CA ASP A 223 -13.30 -14.48 13.20
C ASP A 223 -14.20 -13.29 13.58
N GLY A 224 -13.78 -12.09 13.22
CA GLY A 224 -14.47 -10.84 13.56
C GLY A 224 -14.15 -10.28 14.96
N SER A 225 -13.33 -10.97 15.74
CA SER A 225 -12.91 -10.52 17.08
C SER A 225 -11.74 -9.51 17.01
N ASP A 226 -11.35 -9.02 18.20
CA ASP A 226 -10.21 -8.09 18.39
C ASP A 226 -10.23 -6.88 17.44
N LEU A 227 -11.41 -6.25 17.34
CA LEU A 227 -11.61 -5.05 16.53
C LEU A 227 -10.83 -3.87 17.14
N LYS A 228 -9.88 -3.34 16.37
CA LYS A 228 -9.09 -2.15 16.71
C LYS A 228 -9.44 -1.04 15.74
N ILE A 229 -9.73 0.16 16.26
CA ILE A 229 -10.05 1.33 15.45
C ILE A 229 -9.25 2.52 15.97
N THR A 230 -8.69 3.28 15.04
CA THR A 230 -8.01 4.54 15.35
C THR A 230 -8.56 5.64 14.45
N LYS A 231 -8.86 6.80 15.08
CA LYS A 231 -9.21 8.02 14.35
C LYS A 231 -7.98 8.58 13.67
N SER A 232 -8.10 8.88 12.40
CA SER A 232 -7.09 9.61 11.64
C SER A 232 -7.54 11.07 11.52
N SER A 233 -6.87 11.98 12.22
CA SER A 233 -7.19 13.42 12.18
C SER A 233 -6.21 14.22 11.33
N THR A 234 -5.05 13.64 11.01
CA THR A 234 -3.90 14.39 10.46
C THR A 234 -3.38 13.81 9.16
N TYR A 235 -3.77 12.59 8.81
CA TYR A 235 -3.23 11.86 7.66
C TYR A 235 -4.38 11.37 6.78
N SER A 236 -4.24 11.59 5.48
CA SER A 236 -5.08 10.92 4.51
C SER A 236 -4.62 9.47 4.39
N ILE A 237 -5.56 8.55 4.41
CA ILE A 237 -5.30 7.16 4.06
C ILE A 237 -5.77 7.04 2.63
N GLU A 238 -4.87 7.33 1.68
CA GLU A 238 -5.25 7.35 0.27
C GLU A 238 -5.23 5.96 -0.34
N GLU A 239 -4.36 5.07 0.15
CA GLU A 239 -4.25 3.73 -0.38
C GLU A 239 -3.66 2.80 0.69
N MET A 240 -4.33 1.69 0.95
CA MET A 240 -3.77 0.62 1.76
C MET A 240 -2.93 -0.27 0.84
N GLN A 241 -1.63 0.00 0.80
CA GLN A 241 -0.74 -0.81 -0.01
C GLN A 241 -0.60 -2.21 0.60
N GLY A 242 -1.15 -3.16 -0.11
CA GLY A 242 -0.84 -4.56 -0.06
C GLY A 242 -0.91 -5.26 1.30
N ARG A 243 -0.27 -6.38 1.35
CA ARG A 243 -0.19 -7.37 2.44
C ARG A 243 0.85 -7.02 3.50
N THR A 244 1.23 -5.76 3.64
CA THR A 244 2.28 -5.36 4.57
C THR A 244 1.83 -5.48 6.02
N ASN A 245 2.75 -5.85 6.90
CA ASN A 245 2.54 -5.80 8.35
C ASN A 245 2.58 -4.37 8.90
N ARG A 246 2.90 -3.39 8.06
CA ARG A 246 2.96 -1.97 8.43
C ARG A 246 2.02 -1.16 7.55
N LEU A 247 1.26 -0.28 8.15
CA LEU A 247 0.39 0.66 7.46
C LEU A 247 1.08 2.02 7.45
N PHE A 248 1.25 2.57 6.25
CA PHE A 248 1.91 3.83 6.04
C PHE A 248 0.89 4.95 5.78
N PHE A 249 1.12 6.10 6.41
CA PHE A 249 0.28 7.27 6.32
C PHE A 249 1.11 8.44 5.77
N PRO A 250 1.09 8.69 4.46
CA PRO A 250 1.76 9.86 3.91
C PRO A 250 1.07 11.14 4.41
N GLN A 251 1.89 12.12 4.77
CA GLN A 251 1.40 13.44 5.16
C GLN A 251 1.06 14.26 3.91
N THR A 252 -0.16 14.15 3.42
CA THR A 252 -0.53 14.70 2.12
C THR A 252 -0.68 16.21 2.07
N PHE A 253 -1.02 16.88 3.18
CA PHE A 253 -1.40 18.30 3.13
C PHE A 253 -0.82 19.17 4.24
N THR A 254 0.12 18.70 5.04
CA THR A 254 0.69 19.49 6.12
C THR A 254 1.97 20.20 5.69
N LYS A 255 2.31 21.31 6.39
CA LYS A 255 3.56 22.05 6.17
C LYS A 255 4.84 21.22 6.36
N ASN A 256 4.75 20.05 6.98
CA ASN A 256 5.85 19.13 7.30
C ASN A 256 5.79 17.85 6.48
N ASN A 257 5.94 17.94 5.17
CA ASN A 257 5.94 16.78 4.26
C ASN A 257 7.26 15.99 4.28
N GLY A 258 8.01 16.08 5.35
CA GLY A 258 9.30 15.40 5.48
C GLY A 258 9.25 14.12 6.31
N THR A 259 8.06 13.67 6.73
CA THR A 259 7.92 12.47 7.56
C THR A 259 6.76 11.61 7.11
N LEU A 260 6.94 10.30 7.29
CA LEU A 260 5.94 9.28 7.11
C LEU A 260 5.59 8.69 8.48
N LEU A 261 4.32 8.74 8.84
CA LEU A 261 3.82 7.94 9.98
C LEU A 261 3.60 6.52 9.50
N TRP A 262 3.99 5.54 10.29
CA TRP A 262 3.60 4.16 10.07
C TRP A 262 3.12 3.49 11.36
N LEU A 263 2.27 2.48 11.18
CA LEU A 263 1.67 1.70 12.25
C LEU A 263 2.05 0.22 12.04
N ASP A 264 2.53 -0.43 13.10
CA ASP A 264 2.57 -1.89 13.13
C ASP A 264 1.16 -2.43 13.30
N ARG A 265 0.68 -3.22 12.34
CA ARG A 265 -0.70 -3.72 12.34
C ARG A 265 -0.95 -4.79 13.40
N LYS A 266 0.10 -5.48 13.83
CA LYS A 266 0.02 -6.54 14.84
C LYS A 266 0.01 -5.96 16.24
N THR A 267 0.94 -5.05 16.55
CA THR A 267 1.08 -4.46 17.89
C THR A 267 0.23 -3.22 18.09
N GLY A 268 -0.03 -2.46 17.03
CA GLY A 268 -0.67 -1.15 17.07
C GLY A 268 0.30 -0.01 17.37
N ASP A 269 1.62 -0.28 17.43
CA ASP A 269 2.64 0.72 17.70
C ASP A 269 2.77 1.70 16.54
N LYS A 270 2.92 2.97 16.87
CA LYS A 270 3.09 4.07 15.91
C LYS A 270 4.52 4.55 15.92
N ASN A 271 5.08 4.74 14.73
CA ASN A 271 6.40 5.25 14.54
C ASN A 271 6.45 6.24 13.38
N THR A 272 7.56 6.96 13.25
CA THR A 272 7.78 7.90 12.14
C THR A 272 9.06 7.60 11.42
N LEU A 273 9.04 7.77 10.12
CA LEU A 273 10.20 7.74 9.22
C LEU A 273 10.40 9.16 8.69
N SER A 274 11.61 9.72 8.86
CA SER A 274 11.97 11.01 8.29
C SER A 274 12.54 10.84 6.89
N PHE A 275 12.04 11.62 5.94
CA PHE A 275 12.55 11.63 4.56
C PHE A 275 13.76 12.52 4.43
N ALA A 276 14.64 12.19 3.49
CA ALA A 276 15.86 12.95 3.20
C ALA A 276 15.57 14.38 2.70
N THR A 277 14.45 14.59 2.00
CA THR A 277 14.09 15.90 1.46
C THR A 277 12.67 16.31 1.82
N LYS A 278 12.49 17.60 2.04
CA LYS A 278 11.16 18.19 2.26
C LYS A 278 10.29 18.03 1.02
N GLY A 279 9.05 17.60 1.21
CA GLY A 279 8.09 17.37 0.12
C GLY A 279 8.19 16.00 -0.55
N GLU A 280 9.16 15.19 -0.14
CA GLU A 280 9.24 13.78 -0.50
C GLU A 280 8.00 13.03 0.01
N GLY A 281 7.53 12.05 -0.75
CA GLY A 281 6.32 11.31 -0.41
C GLY A 281 5.01 11.94 -0.94
N ARG A 282 5.03 13.16 -1.48
CA ARG A 282 3.84 13.78 -2.09
C ARG A 282 3.31 13.03 -3.30
N ASN A 283 4.22 12.39 -4.04
CA ASN A 283 3.90 11.67 -5.28
C ASN A 283 3.76 10.15 -5.05
N GLY A 284 3.58 9.74 -3.83
CA GLY A 284 3.38 8.36 -3.44
C GLY A 284 4.44 7.85 -2.46
N VAL A 285 4.00 7.00 -1.58
CA VAL A 285 4.83 6.19 -0.69
C VAL A 285 4.43 4.75 -0.91
N TYR A 286 5.41 3.89 -1.15
CA TYR A 286 5.22 2.49 -1.48
C TYR A 286 5.88 1.63 -0.41
N SER A 287 5.17 0.63 0.06
CA SER A 287 5.66 -0.32 1.06
C SER A 287 6.13 -1.60 0.40
N SER A 288 7.16 -2.22 0.94
CA SER A 288 7.45 -3.62 0.62
C SER A 288 6.39 -4.55 1.22
N GLU A 289 6.30 -5.78 0.73
CA GLU A 289 5.30 -6.75 1.17
C GLU A 289 5.29 -6.99 2.68
N GLN A 290 6.47 -7.09 3.30
CA GLN A 290 6.60 -7.27 4.74
C GLN A 290 6.65 -5.94 5.51
N GLY A 291 6.75 -4.81 4.80
CA GLY A 291 6.86 -3.49 5.39
C GLY A 291 8.25 -3.15 5.93
N ASN A 292 9.29 -3.89 5.54
CA ASN A 292 10.66 -3.62 5.96
C ASN A 292 11.26 -2.42 5.24
N TYR A 293 10.78 -2.14 4.03
CA TYR A 293 11.25 -1.04 3.19
C TYR A 293 10.09 -0.13 2.77
N ALA A 294 10.39 1.14 2.63
CA ALA A 294 9.49 2.13 2.07
C ALA A 294 10.18 2.87 0.92
N ALA A 295 9.49 3.05 -0.18
CA ALA A 295 9.98 3.87 -1.28
C ALA A 295 9.16 5.15 -1.41
N THR A 296 9.83 6.21 -1.81
CA THR A 296 9.20 7.47 -2.23
C THR A 296 9.51 7.75 -3.68
N ALA A 297 8.65 8.51 -4.34
CA ALA A 297 8.84 8.97 -5.69
C ALA A 297 8.75 10.49 -5.76
N VAL A 298 9.77 11.12 -6.36
CA VAL A 298 9.77 12.56 -6.64
C VAL A 298 9.81 12.75 -8.15
N LEU A 299 8.75 13.32 -8.69
CA LEU A 299 8.60 13.62 -10.12
C LEU A 299 9.10 15.04 -10.43
N GLY A 300 9.89 15.16 -11.47
CA GLY A 300 10.43 16.40 -11.99
C GLY A 300 10.96 16.21 -13.39
N LYS A 301 12.07 16.85 -13.75
CA LYS A 301 12.80 16.57 -14.99
C LYS A 301 13.32 15.13 -15.05
N SER A 302 13.46 14.49 -13.89
CA SER A 302 13.74 13.08 -13.71
C SER A 302 12.79 12.51 -12.65
N LEU A 303 12.62 11.20 -12.62
CA LEU A 303 11.99 10.49 -11.53
C LEU A 303 13.07 10.05 -10.56
N THR A 304 13.03 10.57 -9.35
CA THR A 304 13.92 10.14 -8.26
C THR A 304 13.15 9.23 -7.32
N ILE A 305 13.65 8.02 -7.16
CA ILE A 305 13.12 7.01 -6.22
C ILE A 305 14.11 6.87 -5.08
N ARG A 306 13.64 7.01 -3.85
CA ARG A 306 14.43 6.76 -2.65
C ARG A 306 13.83 5.62 -1.87
N ILE A 307 14.69 4.73 -1.39
CA ILE A 307 14.29 3.55 -0.63
C ILE A 307 14.90 3.64 0.76
N TYR A 308 14.04 3.46 1.76
CA TYR A 308 14.38 3.55 3.17
C TYR A 308 14.20 2.18 3.82
N ASP A 309 15.13 1.84 4.71
CA ASP A 309 14.91 0.80 5.73
C ASP A 309 14.03 1.39 6.83
N VAL A 310 12.86 0.79 7.03
CA VAL A 310 11.85 1.36 7.94
C VAL A 310 12.23 1.21 9.40
N ALA A 311 12.94 0.14 9.76
CA ALA A 311 13.34 -0.13 11.15
C ALA A 311 14.41 0.86 11.62
N SER A 312 15.42 1.12 10.79
CA SER A 312 16.52 2.05 11.13
C SER A 312 16.23 3.49 10.74
N GLY A 313 15.24 3.74 9.88
CA GLY A 313 14.95 5.05 9.31
C GLY A 313 15.98 5.53 8.28
N LYS A 314 16.92 4.68 7.87
CA LYS A 314 18.01 5.06 6.97
C LYS A 314 17.60 5.01 5.51
N LEU A 315 18.04 6.01 4.74
CA LEU A 315 18.03 5.97 3.28
C LEU A 315 19.09 4.93 2.83
N ILE A 316 18.64 3.88 2.11
CA ILE A 316 19.52 2.79 1.68
C ILE A 316 19.79 2.79 0.19
N ALA A 317 18.94 3.42 -0.61
CA ALA A 317 19.15 3.54 -2.05
C ALA A 317 18.49 4.78 -2.63
N THR A 318 19.14 5.35 -3.63
CA THR A 318 18.56 6.40 -4.48
C THR A 318 18.74 6.00 -5.95
N LYS A 319 17.62 6.00 -6.70
CA LYS A 319 17.62 5.75 -8.13
C LYS A 319 17.05 6.95 -8.87
N VAL A 320 17.81 7.43 -9.86
CA VAL A 320 17.36 8.50 -10.74
C VAL A 320 17.09 7.93 -12.12
N ILE A 321 15.86 8.05 -12.58
CA ILE A 321 15.42 7.67 -13.92
C ILE A 321 15.28 8.96 -14.72
N GLN A 322 16.16 9.18 -15.67
CA GLN A 322 16.08 10.35 -16.55
C GLN A 322 15.08 10.10 -17.68
N ASN A 323 14.32 11.13 -17.96
CA ASN A 323 13.43 11.14 -19.10
C ASN A 323 14.14 11.80 -20.28
N SER A 324 14.48 11.03 -21.29
CA SER A 324 14.95 11.55 -22.56
C SER A 324 13.85 12.28 -23.35
N ASN A 325 12.62 12.17 -22.94
CA ASN A 325 11.46 12.73 -23.60
C ASN A 325 10.47 13.28 -22.55
N SER A 326 10.31 14.60 -22.46
CA SER A 326 9.54 15.31 -21.41
C SER A 326 8.07 14.90 -21.26
N THR A 327 7.59 14.02 -22.11
CA THR A 327 6.20 13.58 -22.18
C THR A 327 5.82 12.44 -21.24
N TYR A 328 6.80 11.78 -20.60
CA TYR A 328 6.55 10.53 -19.86
C TYR A 328 6.31 10.69 -18.36
N PHE A 329 6.74 11.77 -17.72
CA PHE A 329 6.71 11.89 -16.27
C PHE A 329 5.50 12.63 -15.68
N ASN A 330 4.37 12.62 -16.37
CA ASN A 330 3.17 13.29 -15.83
C ASN A 330 2.29 12.40 -14.94
N ARG A 331 2.66 11.14 -14.71
CA ARG A 331 1.91 10.22 -13.86
C ARG A 331 2.75 9.71 -12.69
N ILE A 332 2.10 9.54 -11.56
CA ILE A 332 2.69 8.89 -10.39
C ILE A 332 3.06 7.46 -10.76
N PRO A 333 4.31 7.03 -10.56
CA PRO A 333 4.71 5.66 -10.85
C PRO A 333 4.02 4.69 -9.90
N LYS A 334 3.88 3.42 -10.30
CA LYS A 334 3.65 2.31 -9.36
C LYS A 334 5.01 1.68 -9.04
N ILE A 335 5.28 1.42 -7.76
CA ILE A 335 6.55 0.85 -7.31
C ILE A 335 6.26 -0.35 -6.42
N TYR A 336 6.84 -1.49 -6.77
CA TYR A 336 6.79 -2.72 -5.99
C TYR A 336 8.15 -2.99 -5.38
N LEU A 337 8.21 -3.18 -4.07
CA LEU A 337 9.43 -3.50 -3.34
C LEU A 337 9.38 -4.94 -2.86
N LEU A 338 10.40 -5.71 -3.20
CA LEU A 338 10.55 -7.10 -2.80
C LEU A 338 11.54 -7.19 -1.65
N ASP A 339 11.06 -7.58 -0.48
CA ASP A 339 11.88 -7.67 0.74
C ASP A 339 13.05 -8.62 0.59
N ASN A 340 12.79 -9.85 0.17
CA ASN A 340 13.80 -10.91 0.11
C ASN A 340 14.82 -10.70 -1.01
N ALA A 341 14.36 -10.23 -2.16
CA ALA A 341 15.23 -10.01 -3.33
C ALA A 341 15.91 -8.64 -3.30
N LYS A 342 15.51 -7.75 -2.37
CA LYS A 342 15.94 -6.34 -2.32
C LYS A 342 15.85 -5.70 -3.71
N THR A 343 14.73 -5.90 -4.36
CA THR A 343 14.50 -5.47 -5.74
C THR A 343 13.30 -4.53 -5.80
N ALA A 344 13.44 -3.44 -6.53
CA ALA A 344 12.34 -2.54 -6.86
C ALA A 344 11.92 -2.73 -8.32
N VAL A 345 10.64 -2.86 -8.55
CA VAL A 345 10.01 -2.86 -9.89
C VAL A 345 9.21 -1.58 -10.01
N VAL A 346 9.53 -0.78 -11.02
CA VAL A 346 8.92 0.53 -11.26
C VAL A 346 8.15 0.51 -12.55
N LEU A 347 6.89 0.88 -12.49
CA LEU A 347 6.02 1.03 -13.64
C LEU A 347 5.70 2.51 -13.81
N LEU A 348 5.98 3.02 -14.99
CA LEU A 348 5.75 4.41 -15.34
C LEU A 348 4.96 4.49 -16.65
N GLY A 349 3.77 5.08 -16.59
CA GLY A 349 2.91 5.28 -17.77
C GLY A 349 3.27 6.52 -18.56
N SER A 350 3.03 6.49 -19.87
CA SER A 350 3.13 7.66 -20.74
C SER A 350 1.95 8.61 -20.51
N SER A 351 2.19 9.92 -20.58
CA SER A 351 1.14 10.94 -20.51
C SER A 351 0.45 11.21 -21.86
N ILE A 352 1.10 10.86 -22.96
CA ILE A 352 0.61 11.17 -24.33
C ILE A 352 -0.14 10.02 -24.93
N SER A 353 0.33 8.80 -24.75
CA SER A 353 -0.39 7.62 -25.20
C SER A 353 -0.63 6.71 -24.01
N GLU A 354 -1.85 6.27 -23.85
CA GLU A 354 -2.25 5.36 -22.78
C GLU A 354 -1.66 3.95 -22.95
N VAL A 355 -0.90 3.73 -24.03
CA VAL A 355 -0.39 2.43 -24.49
C VAL A 355 1.03 2.14 -23.99
N ASN A 356 1.79 3.18 -23.66
CA ASN A 356 3.22 2.99 -23.34
C ASN A 356 3.49 2.95 -21.84
N THR A 357 3.96 1.84 -21.35
CA THR A 357 4.44 1.70 -19.98
C THR A 357 5.90 1.33 -19.96
N LEU A 358 6.68 2.07 -19.18
CA LEU A 358 8.05 1.71 -18.85
C LEU A 358 8.02 0.77 -17.65
N VAL A 359 8.70 -0.34 -17.77
CA VAL A 359 9.04 -1.22 -16.66
C VAL A 359 10.53 -1.14 -16.39
N SER A 360 10.92 -0.75 -15.19
CA SER A 360 12.31 -0.73 -14.76
C SER A 360 12.48 -1.56 -13.50
N THR A 361 13.49 -2.40 -13.47
CA THR A 361 13.82 -3.23 -12.30
C THR A 361 15.24 -2.92 -11.85
N PHE A 362 15.43 -2.72 -10.56
CA PHE A 362 16.77 -2.52 -9.99
C PHE A 362 16.87 -3.09 -8.57
N LYS A 363 18.08 -3.49 -8.18
CA LYS A 363 18.38 -3.91 -6.81
C LYS A 363 18.67 -2.71 -5.93
N PHE A 364 18.32 -2.82 -4.65
CA PHE A 364 18.63 -1.84 -3.62
C PHE A 364 19.28 -2.53 -2.41
N GLY A 365 20.40 -2.00 -1.97
CA GLY A 365 21.22 -2.59 -0.91
C GLY A 365 21.99 -3.84 -1.37
N ASP A 366 23.26 -3.82 -1.13
CA ASP A 366 24.17 -4.98 -1.27
C ASP A 366 24.15 -5.82 0.01
#